data_897c62561de4884681764de2b8ee2f93
#
_entry.id   897c62561de4884681764de2b8ee2f93
#
_cell.length_a   1.000
_cell.length_b   1.000
_cell.length_c   1.000
_cell.angle_alpha   90.00
_cell.angle_beta   90.00
_cell.angle_gamma   90.00
#
_symmetry.space_group_name_H-M   'P 1'
#
loop_
_entity.id
_entity.type
_entity.pdbx_description
1 polymer ?
#
loop_
_entity_poly.entity_id
_entity_poly.type
_entity_poly.pdbx_seq_one_letter_code
_entity_poly.pdbx_strand_id
1 'polypeptide(L)'
;CRATPQLIPTHPAQHILTMTDKLWCAQHLQQHHIATPQTDDAPQSVEALRAQLHKQRRYAVFVKPRWGSSAAGVMAYRFRPNEEQLITTARLVDGQLVNEKRLHVYRDSASISVLLQTILSDGAVVQRWIPKAATSGGPFDVRVLMIAGQLAQRVARVGNGAITNLHIDAKRMSAEEALDSVGPHVADRVYFVCQQVADSFPGQLVLGIDVMVDAAGRPFVIECNAWGDYLPKLLHHGQDSYDSQVHALFGTAA
;
A
#
# COMPACT_ATOMS: atom_id res chain seq x y z
N CYS A 1 -8.42 2.63 -47.73
CA CYS A 1 -8.76 2.68 -46.29
C CYS A 1 -7.52 2.35 -45.52
N ARG A 2 -6.93 3.32 -44.81
CA ARG A 2 -5.89 3.02 -43.79
C ARG A 2 -6.61 2.37 -42.62
N ALA A 3 -6.24 1.13 -42.30
CA ALA A 3 -6.73 0.48 -41.09
C ALA A 3 -6.35 1.35 -39.90
N THR A 4 -7.31 1.74 -39.11
CA THR A 4 -7.05 2.39 -37.81
C THR A 4 -6.20 1.44 -36.98
N PRO A 5 -5.04 1.88 -36.47
CA PRO A 5 -4.24 1.00 -35.60
C PRO A 5 -5.12 0.48 -34.45
N GLN A 6 -5.15 -0.83 -34.28
CA GLN A 6 -5.91 -1.44 -33.20
C GLN A 6 -5.24 -1.05 -31.87
N LEU A 7 -5.93 -0.28 -31.07
CA LEU A 7 -5.43 0.08 -29.74
C LEU A 7 -5.45 -1.16 -28.84
N ILE A 8 -4.29 -1.55 -28.35
CA ILE A 8 -4.17 -2.65 -27.39
C ILE A 8 -4.02 -2.02 -26.01
N PRO A 9 -4.98 -2.22 -25.09
CA PRO A 9 -4.87 -1.69 -23.75
C PRO A 9 -3.75 -2.44 -23.00
N THR A 10 -2.82 -1.69 -22.41
CA THR A 10 -1.74 -2.24 -21.60
C THR A 10 -2.18 -2.60 -20.17
N HIS A 11 -3.37 -2.16 -19.79
CA HIS A 11 -3.95 -2.36 -18.46
C HIS A 11 -5.44 -2.66 -18.62
N PRO A 12 -5.90 -3.88 -18.30
CA PRO A 12 -7.34 -4.21 -18.33
C PRO A 12 -8.12 -3.30 -17.37
N ALA A 13 -9.19 -2.68 -17.84
CA ALA A 13 -9.98 -1.71 -17.07
C ALA A 13 -10.50 -2.30 -15.74
N GLN A 14 -10.91 -3.57 -15.76
CA GLN A 14 -11.37 -4.25 -14.55
C GLN A 14 -10.27 -4.37 -13.48
N HIS A 15 -9.03 -4.61 -13.88
CA HIS A 15 -7.90 -4.67 -12.95
C HIS A 15 -7.62 -3.31 -12.33
N ILE A 16 -7.70 -2.23 -13.12
CA ILE A 16 -7.55 -0.85 -12.62
C ILE A 16 -8.61 -0.58 -11.54
N LEU A 17 -9.87 -0.89 -11.82
CA LEU A 17 -10.96 -0.69 -10.87
C LEU A 17 -10.75 -1.51 -9.58
N THR A 18 -10.36 -2.78 -9.72
CA THR A 18 -10.09 -3.66 -8.57
C THR A 18 -8.94 -3.11 -7.71
N MET A 19 -7.86 -2.66 -8.31
CA MET A 19 -6.72 -2.11 -7.56
C MET A 19 -7.01 -0.75 -6.92
N THR A 20 -7.83 0.07 -7.56
CA THR A 20 -8.19 1.41 -7.06
C THR A 20 -9.10 1.34 -5.83
N ASP A 21 -9.98 0.35 -5.76
CA ASP A 21 -10.83 0.09 -4.60
C ASP A 21 -10.09 -0.81 -3.60
N LYS A 22 -9.66 -0.26 -2.46
CA LYS A 22 -8.87 -0.99 -1.44
C LYS A 22 -9.59 -2.21 -0.87
N LEU A 23 -10.93 -2.17 -0.80
CA LEU A 23 -11.70 -3.33 -0.34
C LEU A 23 -11.70 -4.44 -1.39
N TRP A 24 -11.99 -4.11 -2.64
CA TRP A 24 -11.97 -5.07 -3.75
C TRP A 24 -10.57 -5.65 -3.98
N CYS A 25 -9.53 -4.82 -3.88
CA CYS A 25 -8.15 -5.29 -3.98
C CYS A 25 -7.84 -6.31 -2.88
N ALA A 26 -8.16 -6.02 -1.62
CA ALA A 26 -7.95 -6.95 -0.53
C ALA A 26 -8.76 -8.25 -0.69
N GLN A 27 -10.02 -8.17 -1.13
CA GLN A 27 -10.85 -9.34 -1.42
C GLN A 27 -10.29 -10.18 -2.57
N HIS A 28 -9.84 -9.54 -3.65
CA HIS A 28 -9.19 -10.21 -4.78
C HIS A 28 -7.94 -10.98 -4.33
N LEU A 29 -7.05 -10.33 -3.56
CA LEU A 29 -5.86 -10.99 -3.02
C LEU A 29 -6.22 -12.20 -2.13
N GLN A 30 -7.25 -12.07 -1.28
CA GLN A 30 -7.72 -13.17 -0.42
C GLN A 30 -8.28 -14.34 -1.24
N GLN A 31 -9.05 -14.07 -2.30
CA GLN A 31 -9.59 -15.11 -3.21
C GLN A 31 -8.48 -15.90 -3.90
N HIS A 32 -7.34 -15.25 -4.16
CA HIS A 32 -6.14 -15.88 -4.71
C HIS A 32 -5.17 -16.42 -3.64
N HIS A 33 -5.60 -16.52 -2.36
CA HIS A 33 -4.81 -17.00 -1.24
C HIS A 33 -3.50 -16.23 -1.00
N ILE A 34 -3.46 -14.95 -1.42
CA ILE A 34 -2.32 -14.06 -1.23
C ILE A 34 -2.43 -13.39 0.16
N ALA A 35 -1.37 -13.48 0.95
CA ALA A 35 -1.36 -12.91 2.28
C ALA A 35 -1.49 -11.38 2.24
N THR A 36 -2.56 -10.85 2.83
CA THR A 36 -2.85 -9.42 2.99
C THR A 36 -3.36 -9.16 4.41
N PRO A 37 -3.12 -7.98 5.01
CA PRO A 37 -3.74 -7.66 6.28
C PRO A 37 -5.26 -7.70 6.15
N GLN A 38 -5.95 -8.31 7.10
CA GLN A 38 -7.41 -8.34 7.08
C GLN A 38 -7.98 -6.93 6.92
N THR A 39 -8.79 -6.74 5.88
CA THR A 39 -9.39 -5.47 5.47
C THR A 39 -10.89 -5.66 5.38
N ASP A 40 -11.61 -4.85 6.13
CA ASP A 40 -13.08 -4.87 6.21
C ASP A 40 -13.62 -3.51 5.73
N ASP A 41 -14.87 -3.48 5.28
CA ASP A 41 -15.58 -2.22 5.05
C ASP A 41 -15.76 -1.48 6.39
N ALA A 42 -15.57 -0.18 6.37
CA ALA A 42 -15.70 0.63 7.59
C ALA A 42 -17.17 0.95 7.88
N PRO A 43 -17.58 0.98 9.16
CA PRO A 43 -18.88 1.51 9.53
C PRO A 43 -18.91 3.03 9.29
N GLN A 44 -20.10 3.61 9.17
CA GLN A 44 -20.28 5.03 8.84
C GLN A 44 -20.15 5.98 10.05
N SER A 45 -20.01 5.46 11.27
CA SER A 45 -19.84 6.29 12.46
C SER A 45 -18.67 5.83 13.33
N VAL A 46 -18.09 6.79 14.05
CA VAL A 46 -16.97 6.53 14.97
C VAL A 46 -17.39 5.61 16.12
N GLU A 47 -18.61 5.77 16.62
CA GLU A 47 -19.16 4.94 17.70
C GLU A 47 -19.29 3.48 17.23
N ALA A 48 -19.81 3.26 16.02
CA ALA A 48 -19.91 1.94 15.43
C ALA A 48 -18.51 1.33 15.17
N LEU A 49 -17.54 2.14 14.72
CA LEU A 49 -16.14 1.71 14.55
C LEU A 49 -15.54 1.26 15.89
N ARG A 50 -15.67 2.06 16.95
CA ARG A 50 -15.17 1.72 18.29
C ARG A 50 -15.84 0.45 18.84
N ALA A 51 -17.16 0.31 18.69
CA ALA A 51 -17.90 -0.88 19.08
C ALA A 51 -17.42 -2.13 18.31
N GLN A 52 -17.22 -2.02 17.01
CA GLN A 52 -16.69 -3.09 16.17
C GLN A 52 -15.28 -3.51 16.61
N LEU A 53 -14.37 -2.56 16.82
CA LEU A 53 -13.00 -2.81 17.24
C LEU A 53 -12.94 -3.48 18.60
N HIS A 54 -13.77 -3.03 19.55
CA HIS A 54 -13.90 -3.63 20.88
C HIS A 54 -14.39 -5.08 20.79
N LYS A 55 -15.47 -5.33 20.04
CA LYS A 55 -16.04 -6.68 19.81
C LYS A 55 -15.01 -7.63 19.18
N GLN A 56 -14.23 -7.14 18.23
CA GLN A 56 -13.20 -7.92 17.52
C GLN A 56 -11.87 -8.02 18.30
N ARG A 57 -11.75 -7.34 19.43
CA ARG A 57 -10.49 -7.21 20.19
C ARG A 57 -9.32 -6.69 19.32
N ARG A 58 -9.61 -5.79 18.39
CA ARG A 58 -8.65 -5.14 17.51
C ARG A 58 -8.36 -3.73 17.99
N TYR A 59 -7.27 -3.56 18.70
CA TYR A 59 -6.90 -2.29 19.31
C TYR A 59 -5.94 -1.45 18.49
N ALA A 60 -5.57 -1.90 17.30
CA ALA A 60 -4.72 -1.18 16.37
C ALA A 60 -5.13 -1.49 14.91
N VAL A 61 -5.49 -0.46 14.17
CA VAL A 61 -5.96 -0.55 12.79
C VAL A 61 -5.47 0.64 11.97
N PHE A 62 -5.47 0.47 10.65
CA PHE A 62 -5.48 1.59 9.72
C PHE A 62 -6.91 1.83 9.25
N VAL A 63 -7.36 3.08 9.32
CA VAL A 63 -8.57 3.56 8.64
C VAL A 63 -8.08 4.32 7.40
N LYS A 64 -8.55 3.91 6.23
CA LYS A 64 -8.07 4.44 4.95
C LYS A 64 -9.26 4.82 4.09
N PRO A 65 -9.21 5.94 3.34
CA PRO A 65 -10.17 6.17 2.27
C PRO A 65 -10.23 4.93 1.36
N ARG A 66 -11.43 4.48 1.02
CA ARG A 66 -11.61 3.30 0.15
C ARG A 66 -10.96 3.52 -1.21
N TRP A 67 -11.10 4.72 -1.75
CA TRP A 67 -10.42 5.18 -2.97
C TRP A 67 -9.41 6.27 -2.63
N GLY A 68 -8.25 6.25 -3.25
CA GLY A 68 -7.20 7.24 -3.01
C GLY A 68 -5.82 6.65 -3.10
N SER A 69 -4.82 7.51 -3.19
CA SER A 69 -3.40 7.16 -3.38
C SER A 69 -2.49 7.98 -2.46
N SER A 70 -1.18 7.70 -2.50
CA SER A 70 -0.13 8.49 -1.83
C SER A 70 -0.30 8.64 -0.32
N ALA A 71 -0.93 7.68 0.34
CA ALA A 71 -1.26 7.70 1.77
C ALA A 71 -2.16 8.88 2.20
N ALA A 72 -2.82 9.58 1.26
CA ALA A 72 -3.75 10.65 1.57
C ALA A 72 -4.90 10.13 2.45
N GLY A 73 -5.16 10.80 3.57
CA GLY A 73 -6.22 10.43 4.51
C GLY A 73 -6.00 9.12 5.27
N VAL A 74 -4.82 8.48 5.16
CA VAL A 74 -4.53 7.27 5.94
C VAL A 74 -4.36 7.63 7.40
N MET A 75 -5.06 6.89 8.26
CA MET A 75 -5.07 7.07 9.72
C MET A 75 -4.62 5.78 10.41
N ALA A 76 -3.49 5.83 11.10
CA ALA A 76 -3.05 4.76 11.97
C ALA A 76 -3.68 4.98 13.36
N TYR A 77 -4.70 4.20 13.67
CA TYR A 77 -5.55 4.38 14.86
C TYR A 77 -5.31 3.26 15.87
N ARG A 78 -5.02 3.67 17.11
CA ARG A 78 -4.98 2.81 18.28
C ARG A 78 -6.11 3.20 19.22
N PHE A 79 -6.88 2.20 19.64
CA PHE A 79 -8.03 2.37 20.51
C PHE A 79 -7.95 1.41 21.67
N ARG A 80 -7.97 1.97 22.89
CA ARG A 80 -8.17 1.25 24.14
C ARG A 80 -9.20 2.01 24.98
N PRO A 81 -9.88 1.38 25.93
CA PRO A 81 -10.97 2.03 26.66
C PRO A 81 -10.67 3.40 27.28
N ASN A 82 -9.42 3.66 27.66
CA ASN A 82 -9.01 4.91 28.30
C ASN A 82 -7.87 5.63 27.54
N GLU A 83 -7.52 5.17 26.36
CA GLU A 83 -6.40 5.73 25.61
C GLU A 83 -6.66 5.60 24.12
N GLU A 84 -6.66 6.73 23.43
CA GLU A 84 -6.73 6.78 21.97
C GLU A 84 -5.52 7.49 21.39
N GLN A 85 -5.07 7.03 20.24
CA GLN A 85 -4.05 7.69 19.46
C GLN A 85 -4.35 7.55 17.97
N LEU A 86 -4.29 8.67 17.26
CA LEU A 86 -4.40 8.72 15.81
C LEU A 86 -3.13 9.35 15.23
N ILE A 87 -2.49 8.67 14.28
CA ILE A 87 -1.35 9.17 13.53
C ILE A 87 -1.77 9.29 12.08
N THR A 88 -1.65 10.47 11.49
CA THR A 88 -2.10 10.75 10.12
C THR A 88 -1.36 11.94 9.52
N THR A 89 -1.37 12.07 8.19
CA THR A 89 -0.94 13.28 7.49
C THR A 89 -2.06 14.31 7.37
N ALA A 90 -3.28 13.94 7.74
CA ALA A 90 -4.45 14.79 7.60
C ALA A 90 -4.66 15.68 8.83
N ARG A 91 -5.15 16.88 8.59
CA ARG A 91 -5.69 17.77 9.61
C ARG A 91 -6.92 18.50 9.09
N LEU A 92 -7.72 19.03 9.98
CA LEU A 92 -8.86 19.84 9.65
C LEU A 92 -8.43 21.32 9.54
N VAL A 93 -8.77 21.94 8.43
CA VAL A 93 -8.62 23.38 8.19
C VAL A 93 -9.97 23.87 7.67
N ASP A 94 -10.60 24.77 8.41
CA ASP A 94 -11.93 25.32 8.06
C ASP A 94 -12.97 24.22 7.74
N GLY A 95 -12.95 23.12 8.50
CA GLY A 95 -13.86 21.98 8.35
C GLY A 95 -13.53 21.05 7.19
N GLN A 96 -12.48 21.32 6.42
CA GLN A 96 -12.01 20.46 5.33
C GLN A 96 -10.79 19.64 5.75
N LEU A 97 -10.71 18.39 5.29
CA LEU A 97 -9.58 17.53 5.51
C LEU A 97 -8.46 17.89 4.53
N VAL A 98 -7.33 18.35 5.05
CA VAL A 98 -6.15 18.73 4.27
C VAL A 98 -5.01 17.77 4.60
N ASN A 99 -4.31 17.25 3.58
CA ASN A 99 -3.13 16.42 3.77
C ASN A 99 -1.86 17.26 3.75
N GLU A 100 -0.98 17.01 4.69
CA GLU A 100 0.35 17.62 4.77
C GLU A 100 1.46 16.56 4.54
N LYS A 101 2.67 17.01 4.24
CA LYS A 101 3.84 16.13 4.07
C LYS A 101 4.48 15.71 5.40
N ARG A 102 3.79 15.86 6.51
CA ARG A 102 4.25 15.47 7.85
C ARG A 102 3.18 14.69 8.60
N LEU A 103 3.60 13.89 9.56
CA LEU A 103 2.72 13.16 10.44
C LEU A 103 2.28 14.01 11.63
N HIS A 104 1.00 13.98 11.94
CA HIS A 104 0.40 14.55 13.14
C HIS A 104 -0.02 13.42 14.07
N VAL A 105 0.11 13.64 15.37
CA VAL A 105 -0.29 12.70 16.42
C VAL A 105 -1.36 13.34 17.29
N TYR A 106 -2.56 12.79 17.24
CA TYR A 106 -3.71 13.22 18.05
C TYR A 106 -3.92 12.23 19.20
N ARG A 107 -4.25 12.76 20.39
CA ARG A 107 -4.54 11.97 21.59
C ARG A 107 -5.84 12.39 22.28
N ASP A 108 -6.42 13.50 21.87
CA ASP A 108 -7.73 13.94 22.36
C ASP A 108 -8.87 13.30 21.54
N SER A 109 -9.86 12.78 22.25
CA SER A 109 -10.95 12.02 21.64
C SER A 109 -11.83 12.86 20.72
N ALA A 110 -11.93 14.18 20.96
CA ALA A 110 -12.74 15.07 20.13
C ALA A 110 -12.14 15.24 18.75
N SER A 111 -10.86 15.63 18.65
CA SER A 111 -10.14 15.74 17.37
C SER A 111 -10.10 14.42 16.61
N ILE A 112 -9.82 13.30 17.32
CA ILE A 112 -9.82 11.96 16.72
C ILE A 112 -11.19 11.63 16.13
N SER A 113 -12.28 11.91 16.86
CA SER A 113 -13.63 11.61 16.40
C SER A 113 -13.98 12.43 15.15
N VAL A 114 -13.66 13.70 15.11
CA VAL A 114 -13.92 14.54 13.93
C VAL A 114 -13.15 14.05 12.70
N LEU A 115 -11.85 13.77 12.85
CA LEU A 115 -11.02 13.26 11.75
C LEU A 115 -11.51 11.90 11.23
N LEU A 116 -11.79 10.95 12.12
CA LEU A 116 -12.32 9.65 11.75
C LEU A 116 -13.70 9.78 11.08
N GLN A 117 -14.62 10.59 11.65
CA GLN A 117 -15.95 10.76 11.08
C GLN A 117 -15.90 11.29 9.66
N THR A 118 -15.02 12.26 9.38
CA THR A 118 -14.85 12.80 8.03
C THR A 118 -14.50 11.71 7.01
N ILE A 119 -13.52 10.86 7.33
CA ILE A 119 -13.10 9.77 6.42
C ILE A 119 -14.19 8.69 6.31
N LEU A 120 -14.86 8.34 7.42
CA LEU A 120 -15.89 7.32 7.42
C LEU A 120 -17.11 7.73 6.57
N SER A 121 -17.47 9.02 6.60
CA SER A 121 -18.59 9.56 5.82
C SER A 121 -18.34 9.49 4.30
N ASP A 122 -17.10 9.58 3.86
CA ASP A 122 -16.70 9.51 2.46
C ASP A 122 -16.50 8.07 1.95
N GLY A 123 -16.64 7.09 2.83
CA GLY A 123 -16.36 5.67 2.57
C GLY A 123 -14.91 5.30 2.83
N ALA A 124 -14.73 4.37 3.75
CA ALA A 124 -13.42 3.94 4.20
C ALA A 124 -13.31 2.42 4.34
N VAL A 125 -12.09 1.93 4.50
CA VAL A 125 -11.80 0.56 4.90
C VAL A 125 -11.05 0.54 6.23
N VAL A 126 -11.28 -0.50 7.02
CA VAL A 126 -10.56 -0.77 8.26
C VAL A 126 -9.62 -1.95 8.02
N GLN A 127 -8.33 -1.67 8.06
CA GLN A 127 -7.30 -2.68 7.85
C GLN A 127 -6.55 -2.98 9.15
N ARG A 128 -6.34 -4.26 9.45
CA ARG A 128 -5.58 -4.68 10.63
C ARG A 128 -4.16 -4.10 10.58
N TRP A 129 -3.74 -3.46 11.67
CA TRP A 129 -2.37 -3.00 11.82
C TRP A 129 -1.47 -4.17 12.24
N ILE A 130 -0.60 -4.59 11.34
CA ILE A 130 0.45 -5.57 11.61
C ILE A 130 1.75 -4.77 11.83
N PRO A 131 2.47 -4.96 12.94
CA PRO A 131 3.77 -4.34 13.15
C PRO A 131 4.76 -4.77 12.05
N LYS A 132 5.38 -3.79 11.41
CA LYS A 132 6.40 -4.02 10.37
C LYS A 132 7.71 -4.47 11.02
N ALA A 133 8.49 -5.30 10.31
CA ALA A 133 9.90 -5.46 10.59
C ALA A 133 10.63 -4.11 10.45
N ALA A 134 11.76 -3.98 11.11
CA ALA A 134 12.53 -2.75 11.13
C ALA A 134 14.01 -3.03 10.83
N THR A 135 14.64 -2.13 10.11
CA THR A 135 16.10 -1.99 10.00
C THR A 135 16.61 -1.11 11.15
N SER A 136 17.90 -0.87 11.20
CA SER A 136 18.49 0.13 12.11
C SER A 136 17.94 1.56 11.88
N GLY A 137 17.40 1.83 10.68
CA GLY A 137 16.79 3.10 10.30
C GLY A 137 15.30 3.22 10.65
N GLY A 138 14.65 2.15 11.10
CA GLY A 138 13.23 2.12 11.45
C GLY A 138 12.40 1.09 10.69
N PRO A 139 11.06 1.07 10.91
CA PRO A 139 10.17 0.17 10.20
C PRO A 139 10.17 0.45 8.70
N PHE A 140 9.98 -0.60 7.91
CA PHE A 140 10.00 -0.47 6.45
C PHE A 140 8.88 -1.26 5.76
N ASP A 141 8.63 -0.92 4.53
CA ASP A 141 7.94 -1.73 3.53
C ASP A 141 8.71 -1.67 2.21
N VAL A 142 8.36 -2.55 1.29
CA VAL A 142 9.01 -2.65 -0.02
C VAL A 142 8.01 -2.32 -1.11
N ARG A 143 8.37 -1.38 -1.99
CA ARG A 143 7.72 -1.17 -3.27
C ARG A 143 8.39 -2.03 -4.31
N VAL A 144 7.63 -2.90 -4.95
CA VAL A 144 8.06 -3.76 -6.05
C VAL A 144 7.30 -3.38 -7.31
N LEU A 145 8.01 -3.23 -8.43
CA LEU A 145 7.41 -3.12 -9.75
C LEU A 145 7.53 -4.47 -10.47
N MET A 146 6.38 -4.97 -10.93
CA MET A 146 6.33 -6.06 -11.89
C MET A 146 6.01 -5.47 -13.26
N ILE A 147 6.72 -5.85 -14.29
CA ILE A 147 6.51 -5.41 -15.67
C ILE A 147 6.31 -6.63 -16.54
N ALA A 148 5.18 -6.71 -17.24
CA ALA A 148 4.76 -7.88 -18.00
C ALA A 148 4.89 -9.21 -17.21
N GLY A 149 4.53 -9.18 -15.92
CA GLY A 149 4.58 -10.33 -15.03
C GLY A 149 5.99 -10.68 -14.52
N GLN A 150 7.02 -9.90 -14.84
CA GLN A 150 8.40 -10.13 -14.40
C GLN A 150 8.81 -9.11 -13.33
N LEU A 151 9.63 -9.56 -12.37
CA LEU A 151 10.23 -8.68 -11.36
C LEU A 151 11.13 -7.65 -12.05
N ALA A 152 10.87 -6.39 -11.80
CA ALA A 152 11.64 -5.26 -12.29
C ALA A 152 12.28 -4.47 -11.12
N GLN A 153 12.00 -3.17 -11.01
CA GLN A 153 12.59 -2.32 -9.98
C GLN A 153 11.95 -2.57 -8.60
N ARG A 154 12.73 -2.41 -7.55
CA ARG A 154 12.28 -2.55 -6.18
C ARG A 154 13.07 -1.67 -5.22
N VAL A 155 12.43 -1.20 -4.16
CA VAL A 155 13.04 -0.32 -3.15
C VAL A 155 12.37 -0.52 -1.80
N ALA A 156 13.15 -0.51 -0.73
CA ALA A 156 12.63 -0.40 0.62
C ALA A 156 12.39 1.08 0.98
N ARG A 157 11.25 1.34 1.61
CA ARG A 157 10.87 2.65 2.14
C ARG A 157 10.96 2.57 3.66
N VAL A 158 12.01 3.16 4.22
CA VAL A 158 12.30 3.12 5.66
C VAL A 158 11.83 4.42 6.29
N GLY A 159 11.02 4.35 7.33
CA GLY A 159 10.44 5.50 8.01
C GLY A 159 10.46 5.38 9.52
N ASN A 160 10.08 6.45 10.22
CA ASN A 160 10.12 6.52 11.68
C ASN A 160 8.79 6.16 12.36
N GLY A 161 7.80 5.65 11.62
CA GLY A 161 6.46 5.44 12.17
C GLY A 161 5.65 4.35 11.46
N ALA A 162 4.37 4.29 11.82
CA ALA A 162 3.43 3.33 11.26
C ALA A 162 3.20 3.50 9.75
N ILE A 163 3.25 4.74 9.27
CA ILE A 163 3.04 5.11 7.88
C ILE A 163 4.41 5.36 7.24
N THR A 164 4.83 4.47 6.35
CA THR A 164 6.07 4.59 5.56
C THR A 164 5.70 5.00 4.14
N ASN A 165 5.99 6.23 3.79
CA ASN A 165 5.74 6.76 2.45
C ASN A 165 6.85 7.76 2.08
N LEU A 166 7.39 7.65 0.87
CA LEU A 166 8.47 8.53 0.36
C LEU A 166 8.04 10.00 0.28
N HIS A 167 6.74 10.27 0.20
CA HIS A 167 6.21 11.64 0.22
C HIS A 167 6.13 12.25 1.63
N ILE A 168 6.39 11.45 2.71
CA ILE A 168 6.24 11.83 4.13
C ILE A 168 7.62 11.69 4.72
N ASP A 169 8.65 11.64 4.66
CA ASP A 169 9.92 11.46 5.38
C ASP A 169 10.55 10.06 5.29
N ALA A 170 9.95 9.10 4.58
CA ALA A 170 10.61 7.81 4.38
C ALA A 170 11.83 7.95 3.45
N LYS A 171 12.90 7.24 3.78
CA LYS A 171 14.12 7.19 2.99
C LYS A 171 14.14 5.93 2.13
N ARG A 172 14.73 6.02 0.94
CA ARG A 172 14.99 4.85 0.09
C ARG A 172 16.20 4.09 0.62
N MET A 173 16.08 2.77 0.63
CA MET A 173 17.14 1.80 0.93
C MET A 173 17.06 0.66 -0.10
N SER A 174 18.14 -0.09 -0.31
CA SER A 174 18.08 -1.34 -1.08
C SER A 174 17.01 -2.27 -0.50
N ALA A 175 16.17 -2.82 -1.35
CA ALA A 175 15.17 -3.80 -0.93
C ALA A 175 15.85 -5.06 -0.36
N GLU A 176 16.92 -5.50 -0.99
CA GLU A 176 17.72 -6.65 -0.57
C GLU A 176 18.29 -6.43 0.83
N GLU A 177 19.03 -5.32 1.05
CA GLU A 177 19.61 -4.99 2.36
C GLU A 177 18.56 -4.95 3.47
N ALA A 178 17.39 -4.35 3.20
CA ALA A 178 16.31 -4.27 4.18
C ALA A 178 15.72 -5.64 4.50
N LEU A 179 15.49 -6.48 3.48
CA LEU A 179 14.90 -7.80 3.65
C LEU A 179 15.88 -8.79 4.30
N ASP A 180 17.14 -8.76 3.90
CA ASP A 180 18.20 -9.60 4.46
C ASP A 180 18.44 -9.30 5.96
N SER A 181 18.23 -8.03 6.37
CA SER A 181 18.33 -7.65 7.78
C SER A 181 17.27 -8.30 8.68
N VAL A 182 16.17 -8.78 8.11
CA VAL A 182 15.11 -9.51 8.84
C VAL A 182 15.44 -11.01 8.98
N GLY A 183 16.09 -11.58 7.98
CA GLY A 183 16.53 -12.97 8.02
C GLY A 183 16.66 -13.60 6.63
N PRO A 184 17.27 -14.79 6.58
CA PRO A 184 17.49 -15.49 5.33
C PRO A 184 16.17 -15.83 4.63
N HIS A 185 16.20 -15.82 3.29
CA HIS A 185 15.05 -16.13 2.42
C HIS A 185 13.82 -15.21 2.59
N VAL A 186 13.94 -14.07 3.28
CA VAL A 186 12.83 -13.11 3.36
C VAL A 186 12.59 -12.45 2.00
N ALA A 187 13.66 -12.12 1.28
CA ALA A 187 13.57 -11.58 -0.07
C ALA A 187 12.86 -12.56 -1.02
N ASP A 188 13.25 -13.84 -0.99
CA ASP A 188 12.62 -14.88 -1.82
C ASP A 188 11.11 -14.98 -1.55
N ARG A 189 10.71 -14.96 -0.28
CA ARG A 189 9.28 -14.98 0.10
C ARG A 189 8.52 -13.76 -0.39
N VAL A 190 9.11 -12.58 -0.31
CA VAL A 190 8.50 -11.33 -0.80
C VAL A 190 8.33 -11.39 -2.32
N TYR A 191 9.35 -11.82 -3.05
CA TYR A 191 9.28 -11.86 -4.52
C TYR A 191 8.35 -12.98 -5.00
N PHE A 192 8.28 -14.10 -4.29
CA PHE A 192 7.29 -15.14 -4.56
C PHE A 192 5.85 -14.62 -4.42
N VAL A 193 5.56 -13.87 -3.34
CA VAL A 193 4.23 -13.27 -3.16
C VAL A 193 3.95 -12.23 -4.25
N CYS A 194 4.93 -11.42 -4.66
CA CYS A 194 4.78 -10.49 -5.78
C CYS A 194 4.47 -11.21 -7.10
N GLN A 195 5.08 -12.38 -7.35
CA GLN A 195 4.75 -13.19 -8.51
C GLN A 195 3.30 -13.70 -8.45
N GLN A 196 2.85 -14.19 -7.30
CA GLN A 196 1.44 -14.60 -7.14
C GLN A 196 0.47 -13.44 -7.41
N VAL A 197 0.83 -12.21 -6.97
CA VAL A 197 0.03 -11.02 -7.28
C VAL A 197 0.01 -10.77 -8.79
N ALA A 198 1.15 -10.81 -9.47
CA ALA A 198 1.20 -10.60 -10.92
C ALA A 198 0.37 -11.65 -11.68
N ASP A 199 0.43 -12.90 -11.27
CA ASP A 199 -0.35 -14.00 -11.86
C ASP A 199 -1.86 -13.81 -11.63
N SER A 200 -2.27 -13.15 -10.56
CA SER A 200 -3.67 -12.84 -10.26
C SER A 200 -4.25 -11.67 -11.09
N PHE A 201 -3.38 -10.90 -11.78
CA PHE A 201 -3.75 -9.78 -12.65
C PHE A 201 -3.22 -9.99 -14.08
N PRO A 202 -3.70 -11.01 -14.82
CA PRO A 202 -3.17 -11.34 -16.14
C PRO A 202 -3.35 -10.20 -17.15
N GLY A 203 -2.35 -9.97 -17.99
CA GLY A 203 -2.36 -8.92 -19.02
C GLY A 203 -2.11 -7.50 -18.47
N GLN A 204 -1.76 -7.37 -17.21
CA GLN A 204 -1.32 -6.10 -16.63
C GLN A 204 0.14 -5.83 -17.02
N LEU A 205 0.40 -4.74 -17.79
CA LEU A 205 1.77 -4.41 -18.20
C LEU A 205 2.61 -3.96 -17.02
N VAL A 206 2.10 -3.05 -16.19
CA VAL A 206 2.79 -2.55 -15.00
C VAL A 206 1.95 -2.80 -13.77
N LEU A 207 2.58 -3.31 -12.74
CA LEU A 207 1.96 -3.54 -11.45
C LEU A 207 2.90 -3.09 -10.34
N GLY A 208 2.51 -2.08 -9.59
CA GLY A 208 3.20 -1.63 -8.39
C GLY A 208 2.63 -2.33 -7.16
N ILE A 209 3.45 -3.06 -6.42
CA ILE A 209 3.05 -3.84 -5.26
C ILE A 209 3.72 -3.26 -4.02
N ASP A 210 2.93 -2.91 -3.01
CA ASP A 210 3.42 -2.51 -1.70
C ASP A 210 3.36 -3.70 -0.75
N VAL A 211 4.52 -4.18 -0.31
CA VAL A 211 4.65 -5.34 0.57
C VAL A 211 5.28 -4.93 1.89
N MET A 212 4.67 -5.28 2.97
CA MET A 212 5.30 -5.22 4.30
C MET A 212 5.73 -6.61 4.75
N VAL A 213 6.71 -6.67 5.64
CA VAL A 213 7.18 -7.88 6.30
C VAL A 213 7.00 -7.70 7.79
N ASP A 214 6.49 -8.70 8.50
CA ASP A 214 6.46 -8.68 9.96
C ASP A 214 7.81 -9.13 10.57
N ALA A 215 7.93 -9.03 11.89
CA ALA A 215 9.16 -9.41 12.60
C ALA A 215 9.56 -10.89 12.45
N ALA A 216 8.64 -11.75 12.01
CA ALA A 216 8.91 -13.16 11.71
C ALA A 216 9.28 -13.38 10.22
N GLY A 217 9.44 -12.32 9.44
CA GLY A 217 9.78 -12.39 8.02
C GLY A 217 8.61 -12.84 7.13
N ARG A 218 7.36 -12.75 7.59
CA ARG A 218 6.17 -13.09 6.79
C ARG A 218 5.75 -11.88 5.97
N PRO A 219 5.65 -12.01 4.64
CA PRO A 219 5.21 -10.93 3.77
C PRO A 219 3.68 -10.77 3.80
N PHE A 220 3.23 -9.52 3.67
CA PHE A 220 1.82 -9.16 3.48
C PHE A 220 1.72 -8.08 2.42
N VAL A 221 0.90 -8.29 1.41
CA VAL A 221 0.60 -7.28 0.38
C VAL A 221 -0.34 -6.23 0.98
N ILE A 222 0.12 -4.98 1.03
CA ILE A 222 -0.66 -3.86 1.59
C ILE A 222 -1.60 -3.27 0.54
N GLU A 223 -1.09 -3.12 -0.70
CA GLU A 223 -1.77 -2.44 -1.79
C GLU A 223 -1.17 -2.86 -3.13
N CYS A 224 -2.02 -2.89 -4.16
CA CYS A 224 -1.63 -3.05 -5.56
C CYS A 224 -2.01 -1.79 -6.34
N ASN A 225 -1.16 -1.39 -7.27
CA ASN A 225 -1.35 -0.18 -8.07
C ASN A 225 -1.13 -0.53 -9.55
N ALA A 226 -2.12 -0.21 -10.40
CA ALA A 226 -2.04 -0.41 -11.85
C ALA A 226 -0.97 0.48 -12.50
N TRP A 227 -0.65 1.60 -11.88
CA TRP A 227 0.40 2.56 -12.22
C TRP A 227 0.84 3.30 -10.95
N GLY A 228 1.76 4.24 -11.04
CA GLY A 228 2.15 5.06 -9.89
C GLY A 228 3.65 5.31 -9.88
N ASP A 229 4.28 5.38 -8.70
CA ASP A 229 5.72 5.62 -8.61
C ASP A 229 6.50 4.52 -9.32
N TYR A 230 7.01 4.86 -10.51
CA TYR A 230 7.84 3.99 -11.36
C TYR A 230 9.30 3.94 -10.92
N LEU A 231 9.60 4.38 -9.70
CA LEU A 231 10.93 4.35 -9.10
C LEU A 231 12.00 4.99 -10.00
N PRO A 232 11.85 6.28 -10.38
CA PRO A 232 12.77 6.93 -11.30
C PRO A 232 14.22 6.86 -10.78
N LYS A 233 15.17 6.71 -11.70
CA LYS A 233 16.61 6.55 -11.44
C LYS A 233 17.01 5.22 -10.79
N LEU A 234 16.10 4.29 -10.61
CA LEU A 234 16.41 2.94 -10.14
C LEU A 234 16.55 2.02 -11.37
N LEU A 235 17.72 1.43 -11.53
CA LEU A 235 17.99 0.52 -12.63
C LEU A 235 17.88 -0.94 -12.16
N HIS A 236 17.33 -1.79 -13.00
CA HIS A 236 17.37 -3.24 -12.90
C HIS A 236 17.92 -3.81 -14.18
N HIS A 237 19.03 -4.54 -14.11
CA HIS A 237 19.79 -5.02 -15.27
C HIS A 237 20.14 -3.91 -16.29
N GLY A 238 20.44 -2.71 -15.79
CA GLY A 238 20.79 -1.55 -16.61
C GLY A 238 19.61 -0.81 -17.24
N GLN A 239 18.37 -1.26 -17.02
CA GLN A 239 17.14 -0.67 -17.54
C GLN A 239 16.37 0.07 -16.46
N ASP A 240 15.81 1.22 -16.78
CA ASP A 240 14.79 1.84 -15.94
C ASP A 240 13.41 1.21 -16.19
N SER A 241 12.37 1.68 -15.48
CA SER A 241 11.03 1.12 -15.61
C SER A 241 10.39 1.40 -16.97
N TYR A 242 10.77 2.47 -17.65
CA TYR A 242 10.26 2.78 -19.00
C TYR A 242 10.95 1.92 -20.05
N ASP A 243 12.27 1.74 -19.96
CA ASP A 243 13.01 0.81 -20.82
C ASP A 243 12.45 -0.60 -20.75
N SER A 244 12.17 -1.06 -19.50
CA SER A 244 11.59 -2.38 -19.26
C SER A 244 10.18 -2.54 -19.87
N GLN A 245 9.35 -1.47 -19.83
CA GLN A 245 8.03 -1.48 -20.47
C GLN A 245 8.14 -1.51 -22.00
N VAL A 246 9.02 -0.69 -22.58
CA VAL A 246 9.25 -0.66 -24.03
C VAL A 246 9.77 -2.02 -24.50
N HIS A 247 10.72 -2.60 -23.77
CA HIS A 247 11.24 -3.94 -24.07
C HIS A 247 10.14 -5.02 -24.00
N ALA A 248 9.27 -4.96 -23.01
CA ALA A 248 8.17 -5.91 -22.84
C ALA A 248 7.12 -5.82 -23.96
N LEU A 249 6.89 -4.62 -24.50
CA LEU A 249 5.90 -4.39 -25.56
C LEU A 249 6.43 -4.66 -26.97
N PHE A 250 7.69 -4.37 -27.23
CA PHE A 250 8.25 -4.33 -28.58
C PHE A 250 9.45 -5.27 -28.77
N GLY A 251 9.92 -5.93 -27.73
CA GLY A 251 11.17 -6.67 -27.73
C GLY A 251 12.40 -5.77 -27.70
N THR A 252 13.59 -6.35 -27.70
CA THR A 252 14.84 -5.56 -27.92
C THR A 252 14.78 -4.98 -29.32
N ALA A 253 14.87 -3.65 -29.44
CA ALA A 253 15.26 -3.05 -30.72
C ALA A 253 16.62 -3.66 -31.11
N ALA A 254 16.62 -4.38 -32.22
CA ALA A 254 17.83 -5.01 -32.77
C ALA A 254 18.86 -3.97 -33.16
#